data_c68bc67094699924f5fd1e349ea3e8c0
#
_entry.id   c68bc67094699924f5fd1e349ea3e8c0
#
_cell.length_a   1.000
_cell.length_b   1.000
_cell.length_c   1.000
_cell.angle_alpha   90.00
_cell.angle_beta   90.00
_cell.angle_gamma   90.00
#
_symmetry.space_group_name_H-M   'P 1'
#
loop_
_entity.id
_entity.type
_entity.pdbx_description
1 polymer ?
#
loop_
_entity_poly.entity_id
_entity_poly.type
_entity_poly.pdbx_seq_one_letter_code
_entity_poly.pdbx_strand_id
1 'polypeptide(L)'
;MECNTHTLVAHVAALHHSSALLLKYRISPDNQQGWFLPNDDLHLFEHPEQAAKRILKEQAGIDDATLKLAEIESFMGNNQTWHLIFDYLAFTRTMNTKPGNTVAELRWFEIDKLPPAEDFAHHGWGRTVLVKHALGKAQPVTTSSPR
;
A
#
# COMPACT_ATOMS: atom_id res chain seq x y z
N MET A 1 2.44 -32.56 10.41
CA MET A 1 2.78 -31.23 10.00
C MET A 1 2.09 -30.19 10.84
N GLU A 2 2.83 -29.27 11.36
CA GLU A 2 2.28 -28.24 12.17
C GLU A 2 1.73 -27.14 11.34
N CYS A 3 0.62 -26.63 11.72
CA CYS A 3 0.03 -25.48 11.05
C CYS A 3 0.53 -24.22 11.74
N ASN A 4 1.56 -23.63 11.22
CA ASN A 4 2.06 -22.40 11.79
C ASN A 4 1.11 -21.26 11.52
N THR A 5 1.19 -20.24 12.35
CA THR A 5 0.39 -19.05 12.10
C THR A 5 0.88 -18.37 10.83
N HIS A 6 -0.04 -17.72 10.15
CA HIS A 6 0.28 -16.97 8.94
C HIS A 6 -0.54 -15.69 8.90
N THR A 7 -0.02 -14.73 8.17
CA THR A 7 -0.68 -13.43 7.96
C THR A 7 -0.69 -13.14 6.48
N LEU A 8 -1.87 -12.91 5.95
CA LEU A 8 -2.06 -12.57 4.55
C LEU A 8 -2.51 -11.12 4.48
N VAL A 9 -1.73 -10.29 3.80
CA VAL A 9 -1.95 -8.84 3.79
C VAL A 9 -1.97 -8.32 2.36
N ALA A 10 -2.88 -7.42 2.06
CA ALA A 10 -2.81 -6.63 0.84
C ALA A 10 -2.25 -5.25 1.19
N HIS A 11 -1.33 -4.78 0.40
CA HIS A 11 -0.57 -3.56 0.61
C HIS A 11 -0.70 -2.78 -0.69
N VAL A 12 -1.18 -1.54 -0.64
CA VAL A 12 -1.62 -0.86 -1.85
C VAL A 12 -0.90 0.46 -2.02
N ALA A 13 -0.17 0.60 -3.11
CA ALA A 13 0.43 1.88 -3.47
C ALA A 13 -0.53 2.60 -4.41
N ALA A 14 -1.32 3.52 -3.88
CA ALA A 14 -2.24 4.30 -4.69
C ALA A 14 -1.47 5.44 -5.33
N LEU A 15 -1.54 5.52 -6.64
CA LEU A 15 -0.75 6.44 -7.43
C LEU A 15 -1.65 7.30 -8.30
N HIS A 16 -1.35 8.59 -8.37
CA HIS A 16 -2.00 9.50 -9.30
C HIS A 16 -0.89 10.33 -9.94
N HIS A 17 -0.63 10.09 -11.22
CA HIS A 17 0.51 10.67 -11.91
C HIS A 17 1.79 10.39 -11.14
N SER A 18 2.50 11.39 -10.68
CA SER A 18 3.76 11.21 -9.97
C SER A 18 3.59 11.27 -8.45
N SER A 19 2.36 11.15 -7.96
CA SER A 19 2.09 11.25 -6.53
C SER A 19 1.62 9.92 -5.96
N ALA A 20 1.97 9.65 -4.72
CA ALA A 20 1.59 8.45 -4.00
C ALA A 20 0.88 8.82 -2.71
N LEU A 21 -0.08 8.00 -2.31
CA LEU A 21 -0.89 8.23 -1.12
C LEU A 21 -0.26 7.54 0.07
N LEU A 22 -0.08 8.28 1.14
CA LEU A 22 0.42 7.75 2.41
C LEU A 22 -0.59 8.02 3.50
N LEU A 23 -0.66 7.14 4.47
CA LEU A 23 -1.59 7.23 5.59
C LEU A 23 -0.87 7.14 6.91
N LYS A 24 -1.48 7.74 7.93
CA LYS A 24 -1.16 7.45 9.34
C LYS A 24 -2.44 6.94 9.97
N TYR A 25 -2.34 5.88 10.74
CA TYR A 25 -3.50 5.26 11.37
C TYR A 25 -3.72 5.85 12.76
N ARG A 26 -4.97 5.86 13.21
CA ARG A 26 -5.31 6.34 14.56
C ARG A 26 -4.67 5.47 15.63
N ILE A 27 -4.71 4.14 15.40
CA ILE A 27 -4.02 3.18 16.25
C ILE A 27 -3.01 2.51 15.33
N SER A 28 -1.75 2.79 15.57
CA SER A 28 -0.70 2.32 14.68
C SER A 28 -0.56 0.81 14.76
N PRO A 29 -0.63 0.10 13.63
CA PRO A 29 -0.44 -1.35 13.63
C PRO A 29 0.95 -1.71 14.15
N ASP A 30 1.04 -2.81 14.89
CA ASP A 30 2.30 -3.34 15.38
C ASP A 30 3.11 -2.32 16.18
N ASN A 31 2.45 -1.34 16.78
CA ASN A 31 3.12 -0.24 17.51
C ASN A 31 4.12 0.53 16.66
N GLN A 32 3.99 0.46 15.34
CA GLN A 32 4.86 1.20 14.43
C GLN A 32 4.30 2.60 14.22
N GLN A 33 5.18 3.60 14.26
CA GLN A 33 4.78 4.98 14.04
C GLN A 33 5.18 5.39 12.63
N GLY A 34 4.50 6.39 12.09
CA GLY A 34 4.87 6.99 10.84
C GLY A 34 3.91 6.68 9.70
N TRP A 35 4.40 6.89 8.48
CA TRP A 35 3.61 6.73 7.29
C TRP A 35 3.54 5.29 6.85
N PHE A 36 2.37 4.89 6.35
CA PHE A 36 2.11 3.58 5.80
C PHE A 36 1.52 3.75 4.41
N LEU A 37 1.73 2.76 3.56
CA LEU A 37 0.83 2.57 2.43
C LEU A 37 -0.46 1.95 2.98
N PRO A 38 -1.62 2.22 2.36
CA PRO A 38 -2.85 1.55 2.79
C PRO A 38 -2.68 0.04 2.81
N ASN A 39 -3.09 -0.59 3.87
CA ASN A 39 -2.94 -2.04 3.98
C ASN A 39 -3.94 -2.60 4.98
N ASP A 40 -4.19 -3.90 4.88
CA ASP A 40 -5.01 -4.63 5.82
C ASP A 40 -4.86 -6.12 5.55
N ASP A 41 -5.27 -6.91 6.52
CA ASP A 41 -5.33 -8.35 6.35
C ASP A 41 -6.43 -8.72 5.35
N LEU A 42 -6.23 -9.81 4.64
CA LEU A 42 -7.28 -10.38 3.82
C LEU A 42 -8.36 -10.97 4.73
N HIS A 43 -9.61 -10.82 4.33
CA HIS A 43 -10.70 -11.51 4.98
C HIS A 43 -10.71 -12.97 4.51
N LEU A 44 -11.35 -13.84 5.27
CA LEU A 44 -11.43 -15.24 4.91
C LEU A 44 -12.03 -15.38 3.51
N PHE A 45 -11.32 -16.11 2.66
CA PHE A 45 -11.71 -16.37 1.26
C PHE A 45 -11.72 -15.14 0.36
N GLU A 46 -11.19 -14.03 0.82
CA GLU A 46 -11.14 -12.84 -0.01
C GLU A 46 -9.95 -12.94 -0.98
N HIS A 47 -10.19 -12.65 -2.24
CA HIS A 47 -9.11 -12.57 -3.21
C HIS A 47 -8.25 -11.33 -2.90
N PRO A 48 -6.92 -11.42 -3.04
CA PRO A 48 -6.06 -10.25 -2.74
C PRO A 48 -6.44 -8.98 -3.49
N GLU A 49 -6.86 -9.09 -4.75
CA GLU A 49 -7.26 -7.90 -5.50
C GLU A 49 -8.54 -7.29 -4.94
N GLN A 50 -9.48 -8.12 -4.48
CA GLN A 50 -10.68 -7.61 -3.83
C GLN A 50 -10.33 -6.92 -2.51
N ALA A 51 -9.38 -7.47 -1.78
CA ALA A 51 -8.90 -6.84 -0.55
C ALA A 51 -8.29 -5.48 -0.85
N ALA A 52 -7.48 -5.38 -1.90
CA ALA A 52 -6.87 -4.10 -2.28
C ALA A 52 -7.94 -3.05 -2.60
N LYS A 53 -8.98 -3.44 -3.34
CA LYS A 53 -10.09 -2.53 -3.66
C LYS A 53 -10.83 -2.10 -2.39
N ARG A 54 -11.11 -3.05 -1.51
CA ARG A 54 -11.80 -2.77 -0.25
C ARG A 54 -10.99 -1.80 0.59
N ILE A 55 -9.70 -2.04 0.70
CA ILE A 55 -8.79 -1.20 1.50
C ILE A 55 -8.83 0.25 0.99
N LEU A 56 -8.71 0.44 -0.31
CA LEU A 56 -8.74 1.80 -0.86
C LEU A 56 -10.07 2.48 -0.60
N LYS A 57 -11.17 1.74 -0.71
CA LYS A 57 -12.47 2.33 -0.47
C LYS A 57 -12.67 2.66 1.01
N GLU A 58 -12.34 1.72 1.89
CA GLU A 58 -12.56 1.90 3.33
C GLU A 58 -11.62 2.94 3.93
N GLN A 59 -10.38 2.96 3.49
CA GLN A 59 -9.37 3.81 4.14
C GLN A 59 -9.20 5.15 3.47
N ALA A 60 -9.49 5.27 2.19
CA ALA A 60 -9.23 6.50 1.45
C ALA A 60 -10.39 6.97 0.59
N GLY A 61 -11.50 6.24 0.56
CA GLY A 61 -12.66 6.65 -0.24
C GLY A 61 -12.44 6.55 -1.74
N ILE A 62 -11.50 5.74 -2.18
CA ILE A 62 -11.19 5.57 -3.60
C ILE A 62 -11.84 4.27 -4.09
N ASP A 63 -12.65 4.37 -5.15
CA ASP A 63 -13.32 3.19 -5.70
C ASP A 63 -13.16 3.06 -7.21
N ASP A 64 -12.28 3.85 -7.82
CA ASP A 64 -12.13 3.86 -9.27
C ASP A 64 -10.71 3.55 -9.74
N ALA A 65 -9.93 2.90 -8.90
CA ALA A 65 -8.54 2.63 -9.25
C ALA A 65 -8.40 1.39 -10.13
N THR A 66 -7.42 1.41 -11.01
CA THR A 66 -7.01 0.25 -11.79
C THR A 66 -5.85 -0.41 -11.05
N LEU A 67 -5.99 -1.68 -10.75
CA LEU A 67 -5.03 -2.41 -9.92
C LEU A 67 -4.10 -3.27 -10.75
N LYS A 68 -2.86 -3.36 -10.28
CA LYS A 68 -1.86 -4.25 -10.88
C LYS A 68 -1.02 -4.85 -9.76
N LEU A 69 -0.94 -6.17 -9.73
CA LEU A 69 -0.08 -6.84 -8.75
C LEU A 69 1.37 -6.59 -9.13
N ALA A 70 2.14 -6.01 -8.22
CA ALA A 70 3.54 -5.70 -8.48
C ALA A 70 4.46 -6.78 -7.94
N GLU A 71 4.16 -7.30 -6.76
CA GLU A 71 5.05 -8.26 -6.11
C GLU A 71 4.29 -9.02 -5.04
N ILE A 72 4.71 -10.25 -4.78
CA ILE A 72 4.28 -11.00 -3.61
C ILE A 72 5.53 -11.19 -2.75
N GLU A 73 5.49 -10.69 -1.52
CA GLU A 73 6.58 -10.86 -0.58
C GLU A 73 6.24 -12.00 0.36
N SER A 74 7.19 -12.86 0.60
CA SER A 74 7.00 -14.02 1.48
C SER A 74 8.19 -14.09 2.43
N PHE A 75 7.94 -14.01 3.71
CA PHE A 75 9.04 -14.04 4.68
C PHE A 75 8.52 -14.50 6.05
N MET A 76 9.46 -14.86 6.91
CA MET A 76 9.14 -15.18 8.27
C MET A 76 9.34 -13.95 9.13
N GLY A 77 8.28 -13.55 9.81
CA GLY A 77 8.35 -12.45 10.76
C GLY A 77 8.70 -12.93 12.14
N ASN A 78 8.52 -12.06 13.12
CA ASN A 78 8.73 -12.42 14.51
C ASN A 78 7.75 -13.51 14.93
N ASN A 79 8.13 -14.29 15.93
CA ASN A 79 7.28 -15.37 16.45
C ASN A 79 6.99 -16.46 15.41
N GLN A 80 7.87 -16.58 14.41
CA GLN A 80 7.75 -17.64 13.39
C GLN A 80 6.42 -17.57 12.63
N THR A 81 5.88 -16.39 12.47
CA THR A 81 4.68 -16.18 11.68
C THR A 81 5.07 -16.00 10.21
N TRP A 82 4.46 -16.75 9.35
CA TRP A 82 4.69 -16.60 7.91
C TRP A 82 3.85 -15.45 7.39
N HIS A 83 4.53 -14.46 6.79
CA HIS A 83 3.86 -13.31 6.20
C HIS A 83 3.87 -13.43 4.69
N LEU A 84 2.70 -13.27 4.11
CA LEU A 84 2.56 -13.23 2.66
C LEU A 84 1.87 -11.91 2.33
N ILE A 85 2.60 -11.04 1.64
CA ILE A 85 2.16 -9.69 1.36
C ILE A 85 1.95 -9.53 -0.13
N PHE A 86 0.77 -9.07 -0.52
CA PHE A 86 0.45 -8.82 -1.92
C PHE A 86 0.56 -7.33 -2.16
N ASP A 87 1.62 -6.91 -2.83
CA ASP A 87 1.87 -5.49 -3.13
C ASP A 87 1.19 -5.14 -4.45
N TYR A 88 0.17 -4.28 -4.36
CA TYR A 88 -0.55 -3.79 -5.53
C TYR A 88 -0.19 -2.34 -5.82
N LEU A 89 -0.10 -2.03 -7.10
CA LEU A 89 -0.14 -0.63 -7.55
C LEU A 89 -1.58 -0.34 -7.94
N ALA A 90 -2.08 0.82 -7.55
CA ALA A 90 -3.44 1.22 -7.85
C ALA A 90 -3.39 2.60 -8.49
N PHE A 91 -3.76 2.68 -9.77
CA PHE A 91 -3.71 3.93 -10.52
C PHE A 91 -5.07 4.59 -10.42
N THR A 92 -5.14 5.75 -9.77
CA THR A 92 -6.39 6.42 -9.50
C THR A 92 -6.65 7.50 -10.54
N ARG A 93 -7.92 7.81 -10.78
CA ARG A 93 -8.30 8.83 -11.72
C ARG A 93 -8.20 10.23 -11.15
N THR A 94 -8.36 10.34 -9.85
CA THR A 94 -8.33 11.65 -9.18
C THR A 94 -7.57 11.50 -7.88
N MET A 95 -7.30 12.63 -7.24
CA MET A 95 -6.72 12.66 -5.90
C MET A 95 -7.79 12.93 -4.85
N ASN A 96 -9.06 12.78 -5.21
CA ASN A 96 -10.14 12.99 -4.25
C ASN A 96 -10.16 11.83 -3.28
N THR A 97 -9.99 12.13 -2.01
CA THR A 97 -9.91 11.10 -0.98
C THR A 97 -10.69 11.55 0.24
N LYS A 98 -11.08 10.55 1.03
CA LYS A 98 -11.77 10.79 2.28
C LYS A 98 -11.25 9.77 3.27
N PRO A 99 -10.59 10.19 4.36
CA PRO A 99 -10.04 9.23 5.32
C PRO A 99 -11.16 8.42 5.96
N GLY A 100 -10.93 7.13 6.06
CA GLY A 100 -11.84 6.24 6.75
C GLY A 100 -11.68 6.35 8.26
N ASN A 101 -12.48 5.55 8.97
CA ASN A 101 -12.54 5.67 10.45
C ASN A 101 -11.23 5.33 11.14
N THR A 102 -10.40 4.49 10.54
CA THR A 102 -9.14 4.08 11.15
C THR A 102 -7.98 5.00 10.80
N VAL A 103 -8.20 5.97 9.92
CA VAL A 103 -7.14 6.80 9.38
C VAL A 103 -7.11 8.15 10.10
N ALA A 104 -5.94 8.49 10.66
CA ALA A 104 -5.76 9.77 11.33
C ALA A 104 -5.35 10.86 10.35
N GLU A 105 -4.54 10.52 9.36
CA GLU A 105 -4.05 11.48 8.39
C GLU A 105 -3.85 10.79 7.05
N LEU A 106 -4.15 11.49 5.98
CA LEU A 106 -4.04 10.97 4.63
C LEU A 106 -3.46 12.08 3.79
N ARG A 107 -2.41 11.79 3.04
CA ARG A 107 -1.74 12.83 2.27
C ARG A 107 -1.09 12.24 1.02
N TRP A 108 -1.16 13.00 -0.07
CA TRP A 108 -0.46 12.68 -1.31
C TRP A 108 0.92 13.33 -1.28
N PHE A 109 1.91 12.57 -1.70
CA PHE A 109 3.29 13.07 -1.79
C PHE A 109 3.79 12.82 -3.20
N GLU A 110 4.55 13.74 -3.76
CA GLU A 110 5.26 13.46 -5.00
C GLU A 110 6.31 12.41 -4.72
N ILE A 111 6.45 11.46 -5.62
CA ILE A 111 7.32 10.30 -5.38
C ILE A 111 8.78 10.71 -5.29
N ASP A 112 9.19 11.78 -5.97
CA ASP A 112 10.57 12.26 -5.86
C ASP A 112 10.76 13.13 -4.62
N LYS A 113 9.74 13.34 -3.80
CA LYS A 113 9.81 14.13 -2.57
C LYS A 113 9.17 13.41 -1.39
N LEU A 114 9.34 12.10 -1.35
CA LEU A 114 8.78 11.30 -0.25
C LEU A 114 9.49 11.66 1.06
N PRO A 115 8.80 11.50 2.18
CA PRO A 115 9.48 11.62 3.47
C PRO A 115 10.64 10.64 3.57
N PRO A 116 11.63 10.91 4.43
CA PRO A 116 12.74 9.98 4.58
C PRO A 116 12.28 8.66 5.21
N ALA A 117 13.08 7.63 5.04
CA ALA A 117 12.71 6.29 5.49
C ALA A 117 12.35 6.24 6.97
N GLU A 118 13.02 7.04 7.79
CA GLU A 118 12.77 7.02 9.25
C GLU A 118 11.41 7.58 9.61
N ASP A 119 10.74 8.29 8.71
CA ASP A 119 9.40 8.79 8.95
C ASP A 119 8.31 7.80 8.52
N PHE A 120 8.71 6.65 8.00
CA PHE A 120 7.80 5.58 7.64
C PHE A 120 7.82 4.50 8.71
N ALA A 121 6.69 3.82 8.85
CA ALA A 121 6.62 2.62 9.68
C ALA A 121 7.46 1.50 9.07
N HIS A 122 7.82 0.53 9.89
CA HIS A 122 8.56 -0.65 9.46
C HIS A 122 9.85 -0.30 8.72
N HIS A 123 10.60 0.66 9.27
CA HIS A 123 11.93 1.03 8.75
C HIS A 123 11.91 1.46 7.29
N GLY A 124 10.83 2.11 6.89
CA GLY A 124 10.78 2.63 5.51
C GLY A 124 10.24 1.66 4.49
N TRP A 125 9.57 0.60 4.92
CA TRP A 125 9.09 -0.43 4.01
C TRP A 125 8.20 0.14 2.90
N GLY A 126 7.23 1.00 3.25
CA GLY A 126 6.37 1.61 2.23
C GLY A 126 7.16 2.43 1.22
N ARG A 127 8.18 3.14 1.70
CA ARG A 127 9.03 3.92 0.81
C ARG A 127 9.80 3.01 -0.14
N THR A 128 10.30 1.90 0.37
CA THR A 128 11.03 0.92 -0.45
C THR A 128 10.14 0.37 -1.55
N VAL A 129 8.89 0.04 -1.24
CA VAL A 129 7.94 -0.46 -2.22
C VAL A 129 7.69 0.59 -3.31
N LEU A 130 7.51 1.85 -2.91
CA LEU A 130 7.27 2.93 -3.88
C LEU A 130 8.48 3.15 -4.78
N VAL A 131 9.68 3.17 -4.21
CA VAL A 131 10.88 3.38 -5.01
C VAL A 131 11.08 2.20 -5.96
N LYS A 132 10.85 0.98 -5.49
CA LYS A 132 11.10 -0.21 -6.30
C LYS A 132 10.09 -0.35 -7.43
N HIS A 133 8.82 -0.08 -7.17
CA HIS A 133 7.75 -0.42 -8.11
C HIS A 133 7.07 0.77 -8.75
N ALA A 134 7.08 1.92 -8.11
CA ALA A 134 6.29 3.05 -8.59
C ALA A 134 7.11 4.17 -9.19
N LEU A 135 8.38 4.30 -8.80
CA LEU A 135 9.20 5.37 -9.32
C LEU A 135 9.36 5.20 -10.83
N GLY A 136 8.99 6.22 -11.57
CA GLY A 136 9.02 6.16 -13.03
C GLY A 136 7.80 5.49 -13.64
N LYS A 137 6.95 4.85 -12.83
CA LYS A 137 5.74 4.20 -13.33
C LYS A 137 4.47 4.89 -12.89
N ALA A 138 4.58 5.84 -11.99
CA ALA A 138 3.41 6.57 -11.52
C ALA A 138 2.84 7.47 -12.59
N GLN A 139 3.61 7.75 -13.64
CA GLN A 139 3.11 8.49 -14.77
C GLN A 139 2.19 7.63 -15.55
N PRO A 140 1.16 8.17 -16.04
CA PRO A 140 0.32 7.45 -16.92
C PRO A 140 1.14 7.15 -18.10
N VAL A 141 0.87 6.18 -18.62
CA VAL A 141 1.46 5.87 -19.66
C VAL A 141 1.38 6.67 -20.67
N THR A 142 1.84 7.19 -20.95
CA THR A 142 1.61 8.05 -21.86
C THR A 142 2.31 7.53 -22.87
N THR A 143 2.60 7.35 -23.02
CA THR A 143 3.07 7.17 -23.64
C THR A 143 3.71 6.84 -24.32
N SER A 144 3.86 6.82 -24.70
CA SER A 144 4.29 6.63 -25.38
C SER A 144 5.37 6.30 -25.66
N SER A 145 5.81 6.19 -25.48
CA SER A 145 6.74 5.98 -25.66
C SER A 145 7.19 5.10 -26.00
N PRO A 146 7.42 4.89 -26.58
CA PRO A 146 7.81 4.03 -27.01
C PRO A 146 8.93 3.60 -26.71
N ARG A 147 9.22 3.30 -26.48
CA ARG A 147 10.18 2.96 -26.17
C ARG A 147 10.56 2.03 -26.57
#